data_d894514688ea388974624efaad256286
#
_entry.id   d894514688ea388974624efaad256286
#
_cell.length_a   1.000
_cell.length_b   1.000
_cell.length_c   1.000
_cell.angle_alpha   90.00
_cell.angle_beta   90.00
_cell.angle_gamma   90.00
#
_symmetry.space_group_name_H-M   'P 1'
#
loop_
_entity.id
_entity.type
_entity.pdbx_description
1 polymer ?
#
loop_
_entity_poly.entity_id
_entity_poly.type
_entity_poly.pdbx_seq_one_letter_code
_entity_poly.pdbx_strand_id
1 'polypeptide(L)'
;MMAPIMPRCMKRLLIVSDPPAAPGYLPRVRSLCEYFVQKGYEVTLLTEEYGDLAFAHSYPIETIRMYSGSTFDWFIKTVWTLLTDWHNRAFAKKAIYNLQSAISNYDLVLCSAFSDFPLGAARRIAKGLKMPLYCDIRDLDEQVEDSTYQYHHRTWWTMPFRRLYRAIHIRRRNKVLRAADAITTVSPWHVDFIRPFNPNVSVVYNGYDAAQFYPKNIKTNRFIITYIGSLFEWQKPALHKVQQIAQELGIAIDLHTPQNHPIAHDALGDAIRRSGIMLVLTSERTHGMLTTKFYEALGCEKPILCVPSDKGSLAELIAYTNAGIATDDVEYIKTFIRERFEEWQQNGFTRQATQHRESFAREAQYDQYYSTHI
;
A
#
# COMPACT_ATOMS: atom_id res chain seq x y z
N MET A 1 -26.39 -42.68 15.33
CA MET A 1 -27.01 -41.44 14.84
C MET A 1 -25.95 -40.36 14.92
N MET A 2 -25.38 -39.92 13.80
CA MET A 2 -24.51 -38.75 13.74
C MET A 2 -25.42 -37.53 13.85
N ALA A 3 -25.14 -36.66 14.81
CA ALA A 3 -25.80 -35.35 14.91
C ALA A 3 -25.54 -34.59 13.60
N PRO A 4 -26.54 -33.88 13.05
CA PRO A 4 -26.33 -33.07 11.88
C PRO A 4 -25.30 -31.98 12.21
N ILE A 5 -24.24 -31.90 11.42
CA ILE A 5 -23.29 -30.80 11.44
C ILE A 5 -24.11 -29.56 11.07
N MET A 6 -24.40 -28.71 12.04
CA MET A 6 -25.00 -27.40 11.75
C MET A 6 -24.05 -26.68 10.80
N PRO A 7 -24.56 -26.08 9.69
CA PRO A 7 -23.72 -25.28 8.83
C PRO A 7 -23.11 -24.16 9.68
N ARG A 8 -21.79 -24.03 9.70
CA ARG A 8 -21.11 -22.88 10.29
C ARG A 8 -21.75 -21.63 9.68
N CYS A 9 -22.35 -20.80 10.52
CA CYS A 9 -22.91 -19.53 10.08
C CYS A 9 -21.78 -18.77 9.36
N MET A 10 -22.02 -18.43 8.09
CA MET A 10 -21.02 -17.77 7.25
C MET A 10 -20.72 -16.40 7.89
N LYS A 11 -19.46 -16.13 8.24
CA LYS A 11 -19.07 -14.84 8.83
C LYS A 11 -19.22 -13.73 7.80
N ARG A 12 -19.77 -12.58 8.22
CA ARG A 12 -19.99 -11.40 7.38
C ARG A 12 -19.08 -10.27 7.75
N LEU A 13 -18.30 -9.78 6.78
CA LEU A 13 -17.26 -8.79 6.96
C LEU A 13 -17.59 -7.49 6.22
N LEU A 14 -17.67 -6.39 6.96
CA LEU A 14 -17.76 -5.05 6.38
C LEU A 14 -16.34 -4.45 6.29
N ILE A 15 -15.82 -4.32 5.07
CA ILE A 15 -14.54 -3.65 4.82
C ILE A 15 -14.82 -2.19 4.46
N VAL A 16 -14.25 -1.26 5.22
CA VAL A 16 -14.36 0.19 4.99
C VAL A 16 -13.03 0.70 4.49
N SER A 17 -13.00 1.35 3.34
CA SER A 17 -11.77 1.87 2.73
C SER A 17 -12.00 3.22 2.05
N ASP A 18 -10.91 3.96 1.85
CA ASP A 18 -10.84 5.03 0.88
C ASP A 18 -11.09 4.47 -0.54
N PRO A 19 -11.52 5.33 -1.50
CA PRO A 19 -11.95 4.85 -2.81
C PRO A 19 -10.81 4.14 -3.55
N PRO A 20 -11.03 2.93 -4.07
CA PRO A 20 -10.11 2.27 -5.00
C PRO A 20 -10.26 2.90 -6.40
N ALA A 21 -9.70 4.11 -6.58
CA ALA A 21 -9.97 4.98 -7.73
C ALA A 21 -9.52 4.43 -9.11
N ALA A 22 -8.65 3.40 -9.14
CA ALA A 22 -8.20 2.80 -10.41
C ALA A 22 -7.76 1.34 -10.20
N PRO A 23 -7.80 0.51 -11.28
CA PRO A 23 -7.16 -0.80 -11.27
C PRO A 23 -5.69 -0.68 -10.86
N GLY A 24 -5.29 -1.35 -9.79
CA GLY A 24 -3.92 -1.30 -9.27
C GLY A 24 -3.62 -0.16 -8.28
N TYR A 25 -4.49 0.82 -8.11
CA TYR A 25 -4.25 1.93 -7.19
C TYR A 25 -4.28 1.50 -5.72
N LEU A 26 -5.17 0.57 -5.35
CA LEU A 26 -5.22 -0.04 -4.03
C LEU A 26 -5.19 -1.58 -4.09
N PRO A 27 -4.08 -2.18 -4.55
CA PRO A 27 -4.01 -3.64 -4.70
C PRO A 27 -4.24 -4.35 -3.36
N ARG A 28 -3.84 -3.74 -2.22
CA ARG A 28 -4.04 -4.30 -0.88
C ARG A 28 -5.52 -4.47 -0.53
N VAL A 29 -6.35 -3.45 -0.71
CA VAL A 29 -7.77 -3.52 -0.36
C VAL A 29 -8.49 -4.56 -1.22
N ARG A 30 -8.23 -4.54 -2.53
CA ARG A 30 -8.83 -5.50 -3.46
C ARG A 30 -8.45 -6.94 -3.08
N SER A 31 -7.15 -7.20 -2.92
CA SER A 31 -6.67 -8.54 -2.56
C SER A 31 -7.14 -8.98 -1.17
N LEU A 32 -7.34 -8.05 -0.24
CA LEU A 32 -7.89 -8.36 1.08
C LEU A 32 -9.36 -8.78 0.99
N CYS A 33 -10.17 -8.09 0.18
CA CYS A 33 -11.55 -8.50 -0.07
C CYS A 33 -11.61 -9.87 -0.73
N GLU A 34 -10.84 -10.11 -1.80
CA GLU A 34 -10.79 -11.39 -2.48
C GLU A 34 -10.29 -12.53 -1.57
N TYR A 35 -9.29 -12.27 -0.74
CA TYR A 35 -8.81 -13.23 0.25
C TYR A 35 -9.93 -13.70 1.19
N PHE A 36 -10.69 -12.80 1.78
CA PHE A 36 -11.78 -13.18 2.67
C PHE A 36 -12.92 -13.90 1.94
N VAL A 37 -13.25 -13.51 0.70
CA VAL A 37 -14.22 -14.25 -0.13
C VAL A 37 -13.73 -15.69 -0.37
N GLN A 38 -12.46 -15.89 -0.73
CA GLN A 38 -11.87 -17.21 -0.92
C GLN A 38 -11.86 -18.06 0.36
N LYS A 39 -11.75 -17.42 1.53
CA LYS A 39 -11.87 -18.09 2.84
C LYS A 39 -13.33 -18.34 3.27
N GLY A 40 -14.31 -18.01 2.43
CA GLY A 40 -15.73 -18.30 2.67
C GLY A 40 -16.46 -17.25 3.51
N TYR A 41 -15.97 -16.00 3.53
CA TYR A 41 -16.66 -14.88 4.17
C TYR A 41 -17.61 -14.18 3.17
N GLU A 42 -18.74 -13.69 3.66
CA GLU A 42 -19.54 -12.71 2.93
C GLU A 42 -18.90 -11.32 3.15
N VAL A 43 -18.28 -10.77 2.12
CA VAL A 43 -17.57 -9.48 2.17
C VAL A 43 -18.42 -8.40 1.52
N THR A 44 -18.54 -7.25 2.18
CA THR A 44 -19.04 -6.01 1.57
C THR A 44 -17.98 -4.93 1.68
N LEU A 45 -17.57 -4.35 0.56
CA LEU A 45 -16.69 -3.19 0.55
C LEU A 45 -17.53 -1.91 0.59
N LEU A 46 -17.29 -1.07 1.59
CA LEU A 46 -17.91 0.25 1.74
C LEU A 46 -16.88 1.33 1.48
N THR A 47 -17.15 2.19 0.51
CA THR A 47 -16.22 3.26 0.11
C THR A 47 -16.97 4.54 -0.28
N GLU A 48 -16.23 5.64 -0.44
CA GLU A 48 -16.75 6.87 -1.04
C GLU A 48 -16.91 6.72 -2.55
N GLU A 49 -17.94 7.33 -3.12
CA GLU A 49 -18.13 7.40 -4.58
C GLU A 49 -17.05 8.30 -5.18
N TYR A 50 -16.13 7.71 -5.95
CA TYR A 50 -15.06 8.43 -6.62
C TYR A 50 -14.64 7.71 -7.91
N GLY A 51 -14.89 8.33 -9.06
CA GLY A 51 -14.52 7.79 -10.37
C GLY A 51 -15.19 6.44 -10.70
N ASP A 52 -14.71 5.80 -11.76
CA ASP A 52 -15.18 4.49 -12.16
C ASP A 52 -14.50 3.39 -11.34
N LEU A 53 -15.31 2.55 -10.69
CA LEU A 53 -14.88 1.32 -10.05
C LEU A 53 -14.75 0.18 -11.08
N ALA A 54 -14.13 0.48 -12.23
CA ALA A 54 -14.03 -0.42 -13.38
C ALA A 54 -12.99 -1.52 -13.16
N PHE A 55 -13.19 -2.36 -12.14
CA PHE A 55 -12.42 -3.60 -11.97
C PHE A 55 -13.35 -4.78 -11.66
N ALA A 56 -12.95 -5.96 -12.11
CA ALA A 56 -13.68 -7.18 -11.77
C ALA A 56 -13.56 -7.46 -10.27
N HIS A 57 -14.69 -7.77 -9.63
CA HIS A 57 -14.77 -8.12 -8.22
C HIS A 57 -15.86 -9.17 -7.99
N SER A 58 -15.67 -10.01 -6.95
CA SER A 58 -16.56 -11.09 -6.57
C SER A 58 -17.46 -10.75 -5.36
N TYR A 59 -17.40 -9.52 -4.87
CA TYR A 59 -18.07 -9.04 -3.66
C TYR A 59 -18.85 -7.74 -3.94
N PRO A 60 -19.93 -7.44 -3.21
CA PRO A 60 -20.66 -6.18 -3.32
C PRO A 60 -19.81 -4.99 -2.88
N ILE A 61 -19.94 -3.90 -3.64
CA ILE A 61 -19.32 -2.60 -3.33
C ILE A 61 -20.45 -1.59 -3.11
N GLU A 62 -20.50 -1.05 -1.89
CA GLU A 62 -21.40 0.02 -1.49
C GLU A 62 -20.66 1.36 -1.54
N THR A 63 -21.21 2.30 -2.30
CA THR A 63 -20.61 3.63 -2.45
C THR A 63 -21.45 4.71 -1.78
N ILE A 64 -20.77 5.69 -1.19
CA ILE A 64 -21.43 6.84 -0.54
C ILE A 64 -20.96 8.13 -1.18
N ARG A 65 -21.91 8.83 -1.80
CA ARG A 65 -21.63 10.15 -2.37
C ARG A 65 -21.53 11.22 -1.28
N MET A 66 -20.36 11.86 -1.19
CA MET A 66 -20.08 12.87 -0.18
C MET A 66 -20.11 14.30 -0.74
N TYR A 67 -19.73 14.49 -1.99
CA TYR A 67 -19.64 15.80 -2.64
C TYR A 67 -20.60 15.92 -3.82
N SER A 68 -21.07 17.15 -4.06
CA SER A 68 -21.97 17.44 -5.20
C SER A 68 -21.25 17.64 -6.54
N GLY A 69 -19.91 17.66 -6.53
CA GLY A 69 -19.08 17.99 -7.69
C GLY A 69 -18.79 19.48 -7.84
N SER A 70 -19.39 20.38 -7.02
CA SER A 70 -19.10 21.81 -7.02
C SER A 70 -17.83 22.11 -6.22
N THR A 71 -16.95 22.97 -6.76
CA THR A 71 -15.74 23.44 -6.08
C THR A 71 -16.06 24.16 -4.76
N PHE A 72 -17.15 24.92 -4.74
CA PHE A 72 -17.61 25.63 -3.54
C PHE A 72 -18.10 24.69 -2.45
N ASP A 73 -18.88 23.66 -2.82
CA ASP A 73 -19.31 22.60 -1.90
C ASP A 73 -18.11 21.86 -1.31
N TRP A 74 -17.14 21.52 -2.14
CA TRP A 74 -15.88 20.89 -1.71
C TRP A 74 -15.12 21.78 -0.71
N PHE A 75 -14.97 23.08 -0.99
CA PHE A 75 -14.27 24.01 -0.11
C PHE A 75 -14.92 24.10 1.27
N ILE A 76 -16.24 24.34 1.32
CA ILE A 76 -16.98 24.43 2.59
C ILE A 76 -16.85 23.13 3.38
N LYS A 77 -17.06 21.99 2.75
CA LYS A 77 -16.98 20.66 3.40
C LYS A 77 -15.57 20.36 3.90
N THR A 78 -14.53 20.82 3.19
CA THR A 78 -13.15 20.71 3.65
C THR A 78 -12.90 21.49 4.94
N VAL A 79 -13.36 22.74 5.00
CA VAL A 79 -13.28 23.56 6.23
C VAL A 79 -14.07 22.90 7.38
N TRP A 80 -15.28 22.44 7.13
CA TRP A 80 -16.10 21.75 8.12
C TRP A 80 -15.44 20.45 8.59
N THR A 81 -14.78 19.70 7.69
CA THR A 81 -14.04 18.49 8.04
C THR A 81 -12.88 18.82 8.99
N LEU A 82 -12.13 19.87 8.70
CA LEU A 82 -11.05 20.30 9.57
C LEU A 82 -11.55 20.65 10.97
N LEU A 83 -12.60 21.46 11.08
CA LEU A 83 -13.12 21.94 12.36
C LEU A 83 -13.89 20.88 13.16
N THR A 84 -14.73 20.09 12.50
CA THR A 84 -15.73 19.25 13.17
C THR A 84 -15.61 17.76 12.88
N ASP A 85 -14.66 17.32 12.05
CA ASP A 85 -14.60 15.93 11.54
C ASP A 85 -15.87 15.55 10.73
N TRP A 86 -16.39 16.54 9.98
CA TRP A 86 -17.65 16.42 9.25
C TRP A 86 -17.65 15.21 8.30
N HIS A 87 -16.58 15.02 7.54
CA HIS A 87 -16.47 13.94 6.53
C HIS A 87 -16.71 12.56 7.16
N ASN A 88 -15.95 12.22 8.18
CA ASN A 88 -16.12 10.94 8.89
C ASN A 88 -17.52 10.78 9.52
N ARG A 89 -18.08 11.88 10.07
CA ARG A 89 -19.41 11.84 10.70
C ARG A 89 -20.52 11.66 9.68
N ALA A 90 -20.49 12.42 8.59
CA ALA A 90 -21.50 12.39 7.54
C ALA A 90 -21.45 11.07 6.77
N PHE A 91 -20.25 10.57 6.47
CA PHE A 91 -20.07 9.27 5.84
C PHE A 91 -20.67 8.15 6.72
N ALA A 92 -20.28 8.08 7.99
CA ALA A 92 -20.78 7.06 8.91
C ALA A 92 -22.31 7.13 9.06
N LYS A 93 -22.92 8.33 9.15
CA LYS A 93 -24.37 8.50 9.23
C LYS A 93 -25.07 7.95 7.99
N LYS A 94 -24.58 8.28 6.79
CA LYS A 94 -25.13 7.78 5.53
C LYS A 94 -24.94 6.27 5.41
N ALA A 95 -23.75 5.75 5.76
CA ALA A 95 -23.46 4.32 5.74
C ALA A 95 -24.43 3.54 6.62
N ILE A 96 -24.61 3.96 7.87
CA ILE A 96 -25.54 3.31 8.81
C ILE A 96 -26.95 3.34 8.25
N TYR A 97 -27.39 4.46 7.66
CA TYR A 97 -28.71 4.57 7.06
C TYR A 97 -28.90 3.63 5.86
N ASN A 98 -27.94 3.60 4.93
CA ASN A 98 -28.01 2.75 3.73
C ASN A 98 -27.96 1.26 4.06
N LEU A 99 -27.16 0.90 5.07
CA LEU A 99 -26.99 -0.48 5.50
C LEU A 99 -28.06 -0.96 6.50
N GLN A 100 -29.05 -0.13 6.89
CA GLN A 100 -30.02 -0.45 7.94
C GLN A 100 -30.73 -1.79 7.76
N SER A 101 -31.02 -2.20 6.54
CA SER A 101 -31.62 -3.51 6.24
C SER A 101 -30.65 -4.69 6.34
N ALA A 102 -29.35 -4.45 6.20
CA ALA A 102 -28.28 -5.47 6.23
C ALA A 102 -27.48 -5.46 7.54
N ILE A 103 -27.63 -4.43 8.37
CA ILE A 103 -26.80 -4.11 9.54
C ILE A 103 -26.80 -5.21 10.62
N SER A 104 -27.89 -5.93 10.80
CA SER A 104 -27.98 -7.00 11.81
C SER A 104 -27.12 -8.23 11.49
N ASN A 105 -26.38 -8.21 10.39
CA ASN A 105 -25.78 -9.40 9.82
C ASN A 105 -24.26 -9.36 9.72
N TYR A 106 -23.57 -8.24 10.01
CA TYR A 106 -22.09 -8.20 10.01
C TYR A 106 -21.55 -8.62 11.36
N ASP A 107 -20.40 -9.34 11.34
CA ASP A 107 -19.71 -9.82 12.53
C ASP A 107 -18.52 -8.94 12.90
N LEU A 108 -17.96 -8.21 11.93
CA LEU A 108 -16.75 -7.42 12.08
C LEU A 108 -16.71 -6.25 11.10
N VAL A 109 -16.20 -5.12 11.56
CA VAL A 109 -15.79 -3.98 10.70
C VAL A 109 -14.27 -3.97 10.59
N LEU A 110 -13.75 -4.13 9.38
CA LEU A 110 -12.32 -3.98 9.06
C LEU A 110 -12.13 -2.69 8.26
N CYS A 111 -11.27 -1.79 8.74
CA CYS A 111 -10.98 -0.53 8.06
C CYS A 111 -9.56 -0.53 7.52
N SER A 112 -9.38 -0.47 6.20
CA SER A 112 -8.08 -0.27 5.59
C SER A 112 -7.92 1.18 5.14
N ALA A 113 -6.94 1.88 5.69
CA ALA A 113 -6.77 3.31 5.50
C ALA A 113 -5.32 3.77 5.52
N PHE A 114 -5.06 4.91 4.86
CA PHE A 114 -3.77 5.60 4.92
C PHE A 114 -3.83 6.92 5.73
N SER A 115 -5.03 7.39 6.12
CA SER A 115 -5.21 8.62 6.89
C SER A 115 -6.35 8.51 7.91
N ASP A 116 -6.76 9.62 8.52
CA ASP A 116 -7.87 9.64 9.48
C ASP A 116 -9.25 9.36 8.86
N PHE A 117 -9.43 9.59 7.56
CA PHE A 117 -10.55 9.05 6.80
C PHE A 117 -10.08 7.81 6.01
N PRO A 118 -10.84 6.70 6.02
CA PRO A 118 -12.16 6.50 6.64
C PRO A 118 -12.13 5.95 8.08
N LEU A 119 -10.98 5.98 8.79
CA LEU A 119 -10.84 5.43 10.15
C LEU A 119 -11.89 5.97 11.12
N GLY A 120 -12.08 7.29 11.13
CA GLY A 120 -13.07 7.94 11.98
C GLY A 120 -14.50 7.51 11.67
N ALA A 121 -14.81 7.25 10.41
CA ALA A 121 -16.11 6.74 9.97
C ALA A 121 -16.30 5.28 10.39
N ALA A 122 -15.32 4.41 10.13
CA ALA A 122 -15.36 3.00 10.49
C ALA A 122 -15.56 2.81 12.01
N ARG A 123 -14.86 3.59 12.83
CA ARG A 123 -15.07 3.58 14.29
C ARG A 123 -16.51 3.94 14.69
N ARG A 124 -17.14 4.92 14.02
CA ARG A 124 -18.54 5.30 14.28
C ARG A 124 -19.51 4.22 13.84
N ILE A 125 -19.23 3.60 12.69
CA ILE A 125 -20.01 2.48 12.16
C ILE A 125 -19.93 1.31 13.16
N ALA A 126 -18.73 0.85 13.49
CA ALA A 126 -18.50 -0.26 14.43
C ALA A 126 -19.18 0.00 15.78
N LYS A 127 -19.04 1.21 16.34
CA LYS A 127 -19.72 1.60 17.59
C LYS A 127 -21.23 1.60 17.45
N GLY A 128 -21.78 2.13 16.36
CA GLY A 128 -23.22 2.18 16.09
C GLY A 128 -23.85 0.80 15.96
N LEU A 129 -23.09 -0.14 15.39
CA LEU A 129 -23.49 -1.53 15.15
C LEU A 129 -23.11 -2.48 16.29
N LYS A 130 -22.37 -2.00 17.30
CA LYS A 130 -21.81 -2.79 18.41
C LYS A 130 -20.93 -3.95 17.93
N MET A 131 -20.12 -3.70 16.92
CA MET A 131 -19.22 -4.68 16.31
C MET A 131 -17.76 -4.40 16.68
N PRO A 132 -16.89 -5.42 16.68
CA PRO A 132 -15.46 -5.21 16.78
C PRO A 132 -14.95 -4.41 15.58
N LEU A 133 -13.89 -3.62 15.84
CA LEU A 133 -13.20 -2.78 14.85
C LEU A 133 -11.77 -3.24 14.70
N TYR A 134 -11.41 -3.71 13.51
CA TYR A 134 -10.02 -3.96 13.11
C TYR A 134 -9.58 -2.86 12.17
N CYS A 135 -8.35 -2.36 12.37
CA CYS A 135 -7.77 -1.31 11.54
C CYS A 135 -6.52 -1.82 10.82
N ASP A 136 -6.49 -1.68 9.51
CA ASP A 136 -5.33 -1.94 8.67
C ASP A 136 -4.73 -0.60 8.23
N ILE A 137 -3.61 -0.23 8.85
CA ILE A 137 -2.95 1.08 8.66
C ILE A 137 -1.86 0.94 7.63
N ARG A 138 -2.05 1.58 6.47
CA ARG A 138 -1.15 1.47 5.32
C ARG A 138 0.00 2.48 5.36
N ASP A 139 -0.29 3.68 5.84
CA ASP A 139 0.68 4.78 5.95
C ASP A 139 0.48 5.56 7.25
N LEU A 140 1.53 6.26 7.68
CA LEU A 140 1.50 7.18 8.80
C LEU A 140 1.96 8.58 8.35
N ASP A 141 1.31 9.61 8.87
CA ASP A 141 1.72 11.00 8.62
C ASP A 141 3.17 11.28 9.05
N GLU A 142 3.67 10.52 10.02
CA GLU A 142 5.02 10.62 10.56
C GLU A 142 6.10 10.10 9.62
N GLN A 143 5.78 9.29 8.63
CA GLN A 143 6.74 8.74 7.66
C GLN A 143 7.46 9.81 6.84
N VAL A 144 6.89 10.98 6.71
CA VAL A 144 7.46 12.08 5.93
C VAL A 144 7.68 13.27 6.84
N GLU A 145 8.94 13.72 6.94
CA GLU A 145 9.30 14.88 7.77
C GLU A 145 8.61 16.16 7.29
N ASP A 146 8.51 16.34 5.98
CA ASP A 146 7.78 17.45 5.37
C ASP A 146 6.38 17.01 4.95
N SER A 147 5.37 17.63 5.55
CA SER A 147 3.94 17.36 5.33
C SER A 147 3.44 17.56 3.88
N THR A 148 4.35 17.73 2.91
CA THR A 148 3.99 17.93 1.49
C THR A 148 3.51 16.68 0.79
N TYR A 149 3.78 15.50 1.33
CA TYR A 149 3.59 14.24 0.64
C TYR A 149 2.14 13.72 0.67
N GLN A 150 1.49 13.75 1.82
CA GLN A 150 0.22 13.02 2.01
C GLN A 150 -1.04 13.85 1.73
N TYR A 151 -0.91 15.16 1.59
CA TYR A 151 -2.08 16.01 1.34
C TYR A 151 -2.24 16.24 -0.15
N HIS A 152 -3.09 15.47 -0.79
CA HIS A 152 -3.46 15.60 -2.20
C HIS A 152 -4.06 16.97 -2.56
N HIS A 153 -4.47 17.74 -1.56
CA HIS A 153 -5.07 19.07 -1.70
C HIS A 153 -4.06 20.18 -1.44
N ARG A 154 -3.08 20.33 -2.35
CA ARG A 154 -2.12 21.44 -2.35
C ARG A 154 -2.77 22.75 -2.80
N THR A 155 -3.66 23.27 -2.00
CA THR A 155 -4.11 24.64 -2.23
C THR A 155 -3.16 25.58 -1.50
N TRP A 156 -2.72 26.65 -2.17
CA TRP A 156 -1.76 27.62 -1.63
C TRP A 156 -2.18 28.21 -0.26
N TRP A 157 -3.46 28.33 0.00
CA TRP A 157 -4.02 28.84 1.24
C TRP A 157 -3.96 27.83 2.42
N THR A 158 -3.78 26.55 2.17
CA THR A 158 -3.63 25.53 3.23
C THR A 158 -2.18 25.43 3.74
N MET A 159 -1.21 25.99 3.01
CA MET A 159 0.20 25.94 3.34
C MET A 159 0.56 26.46 4.75
N PRO A 160 0.02 27.61 5.23
CA PRO A 160 0.31 28.10 6.56
C PRO A 160 -0.20 27.19 7.69
N PHE A 161 -1.23 26.41 7.41
CA PHE A 161 -1.92 25.56 8.41
C PHE A 161 -1.49 24.11 8.38
N ARG A 162 -0.49 23.73 7.59
CA ARG A 162 -0.06 22.34 7.42
C ARG A 162 0.24 21.62 8.73
N ARG A 163 1.02 22.25 9.61
CA ARG A 163 1.38 21.66 10.91
C ARG A 163 0.15 21.41 11.77
N LEU A 164 -0.77 22.37 11.78
CA LEU A 164 -2.03 22.24 12.53
C LEU A 164 -2.90 21.12 11.92
N TYR A 165 -3.03 21.11 10.60
CA TYR A 165 -3.78 20.10 9.87
C TYR A 165 -3.25 18.70 10.18
N ARG A 166 -1.94 18.49 10.02
CA ARG A 166 -1.26 17.22 10.35
C ARG A 166 -1.50 16.82 11.81
N ALA A 167 -1.35 17.74 12.75
CA ALA A 167 -1.57 17.46 14.17
C ALA A 167 -3.03 17.02 14.47
N ILE A 168 -4.00 17.62 13.79
CA ILE A 168 -5.42 17.24 13.91
C ILE A 168 -5.64 15.82 13.37
N HIS A 169 -5.10 15.48 12.19
CA HIS A 169 -5.22 14.16 11.58
C HIS A 169 -4.58 13.09 12.46
N ILE A 170 -3.34 13.29 12.90
CA ILE A 170 -2.64 12.37 13.82
C ILE A 170 -3.46 12.17 15.10
N ARG A 171 -3.97 13.24 15.70
CA ARG A 171 -4.79 13.14 16.92
C ARG A 171 -6.08 12.35 16.70
N ARG A 172 -6.77 12.56 15.58
CA ARG A 172 -7.99 11.83 15.21
C ARG A 172 -7.70 10.37 14.96
N ARG A 173 -6.68 10.05 14.17
CA ARG A 173 -6.20 8.70 13.93
C ARG A 173 -5.90 8.00 15.27
N ASN A 174 -5.07 8.59 16.12
CA ASN A 174 -4.69 7.99 17.39
C ASN A 174 -5.88 7.73 18.32
N LYS A 175 -6.94 8.55 18.23
CA LYS A 175 -8.20 8.29 18.94
C LYS A 175 -8.93 7.04 18.42
N VAL A 176 -8.82 6.75 17.13
CA VAL A 176 -9.36 5.50 16.56
C VAL A 176 -8.52 4.32 16.98
N LEU A 177 -7.20 4.42 16.88
CA LEU A 177 -6.27 3.34 17.26
C LEU A 177 -6.50 2.86 18.70
N ARG A 178 -6.73 3.78 19.66
CA ARG A 178 -7.06 3.41 21.05
C ARG A 178 -8.39 2.64 21.19
N ALA A 179 -9.26 2.74 20.23
CA ALA A 179 -10.59 2.13 20.27
C ALA A 179 -10.71 0.90 19.37
N ALA A 180 -9.69 0.57 18.61
CA ALA A 180 -9.65 -0.62 17.78
C ALA A 180 -9.36 -1.86 18.62
N ASP A 181 -9.99 -2.97 18.28
CA ASP A 181 -9.77 -4.27 18.94
C ASP A 181 -8.46 -4.90 18.48
N ALA A 182 -8.09 -4.69 17.20
CA ALA A 182 -6.81 -5.11 16.65
C ALA A 182 -6.35 -4.16 15.54
N ILE A 183 -5.04 -4.08 15.33
CA ILE A 183 -4.44 -3.25 14.30
C ILE A 183 -3.43 -4.07 13.50
N THR A 184 -3.50 -3.96 12.18
CA THR A 184 -2.41 -4.37 11.29
C THR A 184 -1.76 -3.15 10.66
N THR A 185 -0.50 -3.29 10.30
CA THR A 185 0.24 -2.25 9.58
C THR A 185 1.25 -2.88 8.63
N VAL A 186 1.76 -2.08 7.69
CA VAL A 186 2.59 -2.60 6.59
C VAL A 186 4.09 -2.55 6.85
N SER A 187 4.51 -1.92 7.96
CA SER A 187 5.93 -1.71 8.26
C SER A 187 6.23 -1.88 9.76
N PRO A 188 7.36 -2.52 10.13
CA PRO A 188 7.82 -2.57 11.53
C PRO A 188 7.98 -1.18 12.15
N TRP A 189 8.45 -0.21 11.37
CA TRP A 189 8.62 1.18 11.82
C TRP A 189 7.29 1.80 12.30
N HIS A 190 6.16 1.47 11.70
CA HIS A 190 4.84 1.95 12.12
C HIS A 190 4.46 1.46 13.52
N VAL A 191 4.92 0.28 13.90
CA VAL A 191 4.57 -0.34 15.20
C VAL A 191 5.00 0.54 16.36
N ASP A 192 6.14 1.20 16.27
CA ASP A 192 6.65 2.08 17.33
C ASP A 192 5.75 3.30 17.56
N PHE A 193 5.09 3.79 16.50
CA PHE A 193 4.13 4.90 16.59
C PHE A 193 2.72 4.46 16.97
N ILE A 194 2.34 3.21 16.69
CA ILE A 194 0.99 2.69 16.96
C ILE A 194 0.89 2.08 18.36
N ARG A 195 1.91 1.33 18.79
CA ARG A 195 1.94 0.60 20.05
C ARG A 195 1.62 1.44 21.30
N PRO A 196 2.02 2.72 21.42
CA PRO A 196 1.64 3.58 22.54
C PRO A 196 0.12 3.82 22.66
N PHE A 197 -0.63 3.60 21.58
CA PHE A 197 -2.08 3.78 21.54
C PHE A 197 -2.83 2.45 21.61
N ASN A 198 -2.26 1.39 21.03
CA ASN A 198 -2.83 0.06 21.06
C ASN A 198 -1.73 -1.00 21.00
N PRO A 199 -1.55 -1.81 22.05
CA PRO A 199 -0.53 -2.86 22.08
C PRO A 199 -0.84 -4.03 21.14
N ASN A 200 -2.11 -4.22 20.74
CA ASN A 200 -2.53 -5.26 19.81
C ASN A 200 -2.31 -4.80 18.37
N VAL A 201 -1.04 -4.64 18.01
CA VAL A 201 -0.60 -4.24 16.66
C VAL A 201 0.38 -5.27 16.09
N SER A 202 0.13 -5.67 14.84
CA SER A 202 0.95 -6.64 14.11
C SER A 202 1.32 -6.11 12.72
N VAL A 203 2.47 -6.58 12.20
CA VAL A 203 2.89 -6.25 10.84
C VAL A 203 2.33 -7.29 9.88
N VAL A 204 1.64 -6.81 8.85
CA VAL A 204 1.17 -7.57 7.68
C VAL A 204 1.66 -6.82 6.45
N TYR A 205 2.75 -7.26 5.86
CA TYR A 205 3.37 -6.58 4.74
C TYR A 205 2.45 -6.49 3.53
N ASN A 206 2.70 -5.52 2.63
CA ASN A 206 1.94 -5.37 1.38
C ASN A 206 2.05 -6.60 0.49
N GLY A 207 3.22 -7.23 0.49
CA GLY A 207 3.47 -8.43 -0.29
C GLY A 207 3.29 -8.25 -1.80
N TYR A 208 3.55 -9.32 -2.55
CA TYR A 208 3.31 -9.38 -3.98
C TYR A 208 2.22 -10.41 -4.32
N ASP A 209 1.58 -10.22 -5.47
CA ASP A 209 0.65 -11.20 -6.03
C ASP A 209 1.45 -12.32 -6.70
N ALA A 210 1.41 -13.53 -6.13
CA ALA A 210 2.18 -14.68 -6.62
C ALA A 210 1.73 -15.18 -8.00
N ALA A 211 0.50 -14.91 -8.41
CA ALA A 211 0.01 -15.25 -9.73
C ALA A 211 0.60 -14.34 -10.82
N GLN A 212 0.91 -13.10 -10.48
CA GLN A 212 1.46 -12.10 -11.42
C GLN A 212 2.99 -11.99 -11.34
N PHE A 213 3.54 -12.00 -10.12
CA PHE A 213 4.96 -11.79 -9.86
C PHE A 213 5.63 -13.11 -9.42
N TYR A 214 6.16 -13.83 -10.38
CA TYR A 214 6.85 -15.11 -10.20
C TYR A 214 8.15 -15.14 -11.00
N PRO A 215 9.13 -15.95 -10.60
CA PRO A 215 10.38 -16.07 -11.32
C PRO A 215 10.18 -16.68 -12.70
N LYS A 216 10.75 -16.04 -13.72
CA LYS A 216 10.82 -16.55 -15.08
C LYS A 216 12.01 -15.94 -15.80
N ASN A 217 12.88 -16.76 -16.33
CA ASN A 217 14.04 -16.32 -17.10
C ASN A 217 13.60 -15.90 -18.50
N ILE A 218 13.60 -14.60 -18.77
CA ILE A 218 13.30 -14.03 -20.09
C ILE A 218 14.58 -13.45 -20.66
N LYS A 219 15.09 -14.04 -21.75
CA LYS A 219 16.25 -13.49 -22.47
C LYS A 219 15.90 -12.18 -23.13
N THR A 220 16.80 -11.20 -23.04
CA THR A 220 16.65 -9.87 -23.64
C THR A 220 17.87 -9.54 -24.51
N ASN A 221 17.68 -8.67 -25.51
CA ASN A 221 18.75 -8.26 -26.40
C ASN A 221 19.60 -7.11 -25.85
N ARG A 222 19.18 -6.51 -24.74
CA ARG A 222 19.89 -5.45 -24.05
C ARG A 222 19.71 -5.54 -22.55
N PHE A 223 20.72 -5.12 -21.80
CA PHE A 223 20.65 -4.96 -20.36
C PHE A 223 20.05 -3.58 -20.02
N ILE A 224 19.08 -3.55 -19.10
CA ILE A 224 18.35 -2.33 -18.75
C ILE A 224 18.16 -2.26 -17.25
N ILE A 225 18.44 -1.09 -16.68
CA ILE A 225 18.00 -0.72 -15.33
C ILE A 225 16.60 -0.11 -15.46
N THR A 226 15.59 -0.67 -14.79
CA THR A 226 14.20 -0.25 -14.95
C THR A 226 13.65 0.36 -13.68
N TYR A 227 13.03 1.54 -13.79
CA TYR A 227 12.21 2.16 -12.75
C TYR A 227 10.75 2.17 -13.20
N ILE A 228 9.84 1.70 -12.34
CA ILE A 228 8.40 1.65 -12.61
C ILE A 228 7.64 2.32 -11.48
N GLY A 229 6.76 3.28 -11.79
CA GLY A 229 5.84 3.93 -10.85
C GLY A 229 6.00 5.45 -10.76
N SER A 230 5.26 6.08 -9.87
CA SER A 230 5.30 7.54 -9.68
C SER A 230 6.69 8.00 -9.23
N LEU A 231 7.16 9.06 -9.86
CA LEU A 231 8.43 9.71 -9.53
C LEU A 231 8.14 11.04 -8.83
N PHE A 232 8.55 11.15 -7.58
CA PHE A 232 8.37 12.34 -6.77
C PHE A 232 9.60 13.26 -6.84
N GLU A 233 9.42 14.56 -6.60
CA GLU A 233 10.49 15.56 -6.66
C GLU A 233 11.69 15.18 -5.75
N TRP A 234 11.41 14.65 -4.57
CA TRP A 234 12.43 14.23 -3.63
C TRP A 234 13.24 13.00 -4.05
N GLN A 235 12.78 12.23 -5.05
CA GLN A 235 13.50 11.09 -5.63
C GLN A 235 14.42 11.47 -6.80
N LYS A 236 14.22 12.64 -7.41
CA LYS A 236 14.98 13.06 -8.59
C LYS A 236 16.50 13.13 -8.37
N PRO A 237 17.02 13.61 -7.22
CA PRO A 237 18.47 13.61 -7.00
C PRO A 237 19.07 12.21 -7.03
N ALA A 238 18.40 11.23 -6.41
CA ALA A 238 18.84 9.84 -6.45
C ALA A 238 18.77 9.24 -7.87
N LEU A 239 17.72 9.54 -8.62
CA LEU A 239 17.62 9.14 -10.02
C LEU A 239 18.76 9.72 -10.85
N HIS A 240 19.06 11.01 -10.75
CA HIS A 240 20.17 11.64 -11.49
C HIS A 240 21.51 10.98 -11.17
N LYS A 241 21.76 10.65 -9.90
CA LYS A 241 22.98 9.93 -9.50
C LYS A 241 23.10 8.60 -10.23
N VAL A 242 22.04 7.80 -10.24
CA VAL A 242 22.04 6.50 -10.94
C VAL A 242 22.16 6.67 -12.45
N GLN A 243 21.51 7.69 -13.04
CA GLN A 243 21.63 8.00 -14.47
C GLN A 243 23.07 8.35 -14.89
N GLN A 244 23.77 9.14 -14.07
CA GLN A 244 25.19 9.47 -14.33
C GLN A 244 26.06 8.21 -14.30
N ILE A 245 25.88 7.36 -13.27
CA ILE A 245 26.63 6.09 -13.16
C ILE A 245 26.33 5.17 -14.35
N ALA A 246 25.05 5.03 -14.72
CA ALA A 246 24.67 4.20 -15.85
C ALA A 246 25.24 4.71 -17.17
N GLN A 247 25.26 6.04 -17.38
CA GLN A 247 25.85 6.68 -18.55
C GLN A 247 27.37 6.40 -18.63
N GLU A 248 28.10 6.51 -17.51
CA GLU A 248 29.54 6.17 -17.44
C GLU A 248 29.80 4.70 -17.82
N LEU A 249 28.86 3.81 -17.51
CA LEU A 249 28.95 2.38 -17.82
C LEU A 249 28.38 2.01 -19.19
N GLY A 250 27.80 2.96 -19.94
CA GLY A 250 27.15 2.70 -21.23
C GLY A 250 25.85 1.89 -21.11
N ILE A 251 25.15 1.97 -19.95
CA ILE A 251 23.96 1.19 -19.65
C ILE A 251 22.71 2.06 -19.74
N ALA A 252 21.62 1.52 -20.35
CA ALA A 252 20.35 2.21 -20.47
C ALA A 252 19.54 2.14 -19.18
N ILE A 253 18.79 3.22 -18.89
CA ILE A 253 17.75 3.26 -17.86
C ILE A 253 16.40 3.49 -18.54
N ASP A 254 15.44 2.61 -18.31
CA ASP A 254 14.06 2.80 -18.72
C ASP A 254 13.21 3.31 -17.56
N LEU A 255 12.53 4.43 -17.78
CA LEU A 255 11.65 5.07 -16.79
C LEU A 255 10.21 4.94 -17.23
N HIS A 256 9.43 4.19 -16.46
CA HIS A 256 7.99 4.00 -16.66
C HIS A 256 7.22 4.69 -15.55
N THR A 257 6.64 5.85 -15.86
CA THR A 257 5.81 6.61 -14.92
C THR A 257 4.38 6.77 -15.47
N PRO A 258 3.39 7.10 -14.66
CA PRO A 258 2.03 7.36 -15.15
C PRO A 258 1.96 8.41 -16.26
N GLN A 259 2.92 9.35 -16.29
CA GLN A 259 3.01 10.42 -17.27
C GLN A 259 3.90 10.08 -18.48
N ASN A 260 4.79 9.10 -18.34
CA ASN A 260 5.77 8.74 -19.34
C ASN A 260 5.87 7.22 -19.48
N HIS A 261 5.43 6.69 -20.60
CA HIS A 261 5.43 5.25 -20.93
C HIS A 261 4.80 4.38 -19.81
N PRO A 262 3.53 4.60 -19.43
CA PRO A 262 2.87 3.80 -18.41
C PRO A 262 2.79 2.34 -18.84
N ILE A 263 3.01 1.43 -17.91
CA ILE A 263 2.84 -0.01 -18.12
C ILE A 263 1.47 -0.41 -17.57
N ALA A 264 0.70 -1.14 -18.38
CA ALA A 264 -0.56 -1.71 -17.93
C ALA A 264 -0.31 -2.73 -16.81
N HIS A 265 -1.24 -2.82 -15.87
CA HIS A 265 -1.04 -3.63 -14.66
C HIS A 265 -0.78 -5.11 -14.97
N ASP A 266 -1.46 -5.68 -15.94
CA ASP A 266 -1.29 -7.07 -16.41
C ASP A 266 0.07 -7.33 -17.06
N ALA A 267 0.67 -6.31 -17.70
CA ALA A 267 1.99 -6.38 -18.32
C ALA A 267 3.15 -6.13 -17.32
N LEU A 268 2.85 -5.70 -16.09
CA LEU A 268 3.87 -5.27 -15.12
C LEU A 268 4.84 -6.40 -14.74
N GLY A 269 4.34 -7.60 -14.53
CA GLY A 269 5.17 -8.76 -14.20
C GLY A 269 6.18 -9.08 -15.32
N ASP A 270 5.75 -9.02 -16.59
CA ASP A 270 6.65 -9.25 -17.72
C ASP A 270 7.68 -8.14 -17.89
N ALA A 271 7.31 -6.88 -17.67
CA ALA A 271 8.23 -5.76 -17.70
C ALA A 271 9.34 -5.92 -16.64
N ILE A 272 8.96 -6.29 -15.40
CA ILE A 272 9.92 -6.57 -14.33
C ILE A 272 10.83 -7.73 -14.71
N ARG A 273 10.30 -8.84 -15.21
CA ARG A 273 11.10 -10.02 -15.60
C ARG A 273 12.10 -9.74 -16.73
N ARG A 274 11.81 -8.78 -17.59
CA ARG A 274 12.71 -8.33 -18.67
C ARG A 274 13.81 -7.38 -18.21
N SER A 275 13.68 -6.79 -17.02
CA SER A 275 14.70 -5.89 -16.45
C SER A 275 15.99 -6.63 -16.13
N GLY A 276 17.13 -5.96 -16.31
CA GLY A 276 18.41 -6.40 -15.75
C GLY A 276 18.50 -6.10 -14.25
N ILE A 277 18.07 -4.90 -13.84
CA ILE A 277 18.01 -4.46 -12.45
C ILE A 277 16.71 -3.67 -12.24
N MET A 278 16.03 -3.91 -11.13
CA MET A 278 14.91 -3.07 -10.68
C MET A 278 15.42 -1.94 -9.77
N LEU A 279 15.20 -0.70 -10.21
CA LEU A 279 15.58 0.48 -9.45
C LEU A 279 14.47 0.86 -8.45
N VAL A 280 14.84 0.99 -7.20
CA VAL A 280 14.00 1.52 -6.12
C VAL A 280 14.61 2.83 -5.63
N LEU A 281 13.83 3.90 -5.67
CA LEU A 281 14.27 5.22 -5.21
C LEU A 281 13.63 5.55 -3.86
N THR A 282 14.47 5.84 -2.89
CA THR A 282 14.07 6.28 -1.55
C THR A 282 14.52 7.72 -1.27
N SER A 283 14.43 8.16 -0.05
CA SER A 283 14.94 9.44 0.44
C SER A 283 15.25 9.35 1.92
N GLU A 284 16.27 10.03 2.37
CA GLU A 284 16.58 10.20 3.80
C GLU A 284 15.45 10.91 4.59
N ARG A 285 14.50 11.56 3.87
CA ARG A 285 13.34 12.25 4.46
C ARG A 285 12.09 11.38 4.61
N THR A 286 12.19 10.10 4.25
CA THR A 286 11.08 9.15 4.33
C THR A 286 11.49 7.97 5.22
N HIS A 287 10.66 7.65 6.20
CA HIS A 287 10.95 6.61 7.18
C HIS A 287 9.93 5.48 7.11
N GLY A 288 10.37 4.25 7.25
CA GLY A 288 9.49 3.07 7.31
C GLY A 288 8.64 2.82 6.07
N MET A 289 8.99 3.44 4.93
CA MET A 289 8.22 3.33 3.69
C MET A 289 8.63 2.08 2.92
N LEU A 290 7.76 1.07 2.91
CA LEU A 290 7.95 -0.17 2.17
C LEU A 290 7.16 -0.13 0.86
N THR A 291 7.86 0.09 -0.23
CA THR A 291 7.26 0.25 -1.56
C THR A 291 6.83 -1.09 -2.17
N THR A 292 5.72 -1.10 -2.92
CA THR A 292 5.27 -2.27 -3.68
C THR A 292 6.30 -2.75 -4.70
N LYS A 293 7.11 -1.83 -5.26
CA LYS A 293 8.19 -2.14 -6.21
C LYS A 293 9.19 -3.16 -5.65
N PHE A 294 9.50 -3.07 -4.36
CA PHE A 294 10.35 -4.06 -3.67
C PHE A 294 9.73 -5.45 -3.72
N TYR A 295 8.45 -5.57 -3.32
CA TYR A 295 7.77 -6.86 -3.29
C TYR A 295 7.57 -7.46 -4.68
N GLU A 296 7.23 -6.64 -5.66
CA GLU A 296 7.06 -7.05 -7.06
C GLU A 296 8.36 -7.57 -7.67
N ALA A 297 9.47 -6.88 -7.43
CA ALA A 297 10.81 -7.30 -7.85
C ALA A 297 11.26 -8.57 -7.12
N LEU A 298 11.02 -8.66 -5.80
CA LEU A 298 11.28 -9.85 -4.98
C LEU A 298 10.50 -11.06 -5.52
N GLY A 299 9.20 -10.87 -5.81
CA GLY A 299 8.35 -11.92 -6.39
C GLY A 299 8.88 -12.46 -7.71
N CYS A 300 9.45 -11.60 -8.54
CA CYS A 300 10.07 -11.96 -9.83
C CYS A 300 11.55 -12.41 -9.70
N GLU A 301 12.14 -12.42 -8.51
CA GLU A 301 13.58 -12.69 -8.27
C GLU A 301 14.49 -11.80 -9.15
N LYS A 302 14.16 -10.52 -9.26
CA LYS A 302 15.00 -9.56 -9.98
C LYS A 302 15.92 -8.81 -9.02
N PRO A 303 17.19 -8.61 -9.41
CA PRO A 303 18.12 -7.83 -8.61
C PRO A 303 17.59 -6.41 -8.34
N ILE A 304 17.59 -6.00 -7.07
CA ILE A 304 17.11 -4.68 -6.64
C ILE A 304 18.31 -3.79 -6.36
N LEU A 305 18.30 -2.60 -6.95
CA LEU A 305 19.19 -1.50 -6.61
C LEU A 305 18.34 -0.41 -5.91
N CYS A 306 18.51 -0.25 -4.61
CA CYS A 306 17.85 0.79 -3.82
C CYS A 306 18.81 1.96 -3.55
N VAL A 307 18.46 3.17 -4.00
CA VAL A 307 19.27 4.38 -3.89
C VAL A 307 18.40 5.59 -3.50
N PRO A 308 18.83 6.39 -2.52
CA PRO A 308 19.80 6.07 -1.48
C PRO A 308 19.35 4.90 -0.60
N SER A 309 20.18 4.43 0.31
CA SER A 309 19.69 3.55 1.38
C SER A 309 18.79 4.36 2.31
N ASP A 310 17.62 3.80 2.69
CA ASP A 310 16.77 4.39 3.73
C ASP A 310 17.35 4.18 5.15
N LYS A 311 18.43 3.40 5.26
CA LYS A 311 19.09 3.00 6.51
C LYS A 311 18.08 2.47 7.55
N GLY A 312 17.01 1.84 7.07
CA GLY A 312 15.89 1.39 7.85
C GLY A 312 15.20 0.17 7.27
N SER A 313 13.89 0.09 7.45
CA SER A 313 13.11 -1.12 7.19
C SER A 313 13.22 -1.67 5.76
N LEU A 314 13.38 -0.82 4.74
CA LEU A 314 13.53 -1.30 3.36
C LEU A 314 14.91 -1.91 3.12
N ALA A 315 15.98 -1.24 3.59
CA ALA A 315 17.35 -1.77 3.50
C ALA A 315 17.49 -3.09 4.27
N GLU A 316 16.90 -3.17 5.46
CA GLU A 316 16.84 -4.40 6.26
C GLU A 316 16.13 -5.54 5.53
N LEU A 317 14.98 -5.27 4.89
CA LEU A 317 14.24 -6.28 4.12
C LEU A 317 15.00 -6.72 2.87
N ILE A 318 15.65 -5.79 2.14
CA ILE A 318 16.49 -6.14 0.99
C ILE A 318 17.62 -7.08 1.41
N ALA A 319 18.28 -6.78 2.53
CA ALA A 319 19.33 -7.63 3.09
C ALA A 319 18.78 -8.98 3.58
N TYR A 320 17.69 -8.98 4.35
CA TYR A 320 17.05 -10.19 4.89
C TYR A 320 16.59 -11.15 3.78
N THR A 321 16.08 -10.61 2.69
CA THR A 321 15.61 -11.41 1.55
C THR A 321 16.71 -11.70 0.52
N ASN A 322 17.91 -11.19 0.70
CA ASN A 322 18.98 -11.22 -0.31
C ASN A 322 18.48 -10.75 -1.68
N ALA A 323 17.61 -9.74 -1.72
CA ALA A 323 16.97 -9.31 -2.97
C ALA A 323 17.83 -8.35 -3.80
N GLY A 324 18.96 -7.87 -3.27
CA GLY A 324 19.84 -6.91 -3.92
C GLY A 324 20.61 -6.05 -2.93
N ILE A 325 20.81 -4.78 -3.27
CA ILE A 325 21.53 -3.83 -2.41
C ILE A 325 20.75 -2.55 -2.15
N ALA A 326 20.97 -1.95 -0.98
CA ALA A 326 20.51 -0.60 -0.62
C ALA A 326 21.74 0.21 -0.17
N THR A 327 22.16 1.24 -0.95
CA THR A 327 23.41 1.92 -0.70
C THR A 327 23.44 3.34 -1.25
N ASP A 328 24.34 4.17 -0.67
CA ASP A 328 24.69 5.51 -1.15
C ASP A 328 26.08 5.54 -1.82
N ASP A 329 26.85 4.47 -1.67
CA ASP A 329 28.22 4.37 -2.16
C ASP A 329 28.25 4.18 -3.68
N VAL A 330 28.90 5.12 -4.39
CA VAL A 330 28.99 5.14 -5.86
C VAL A 330 29.75 3.93 -6.41
N GLU A 331 30.86 3.57 -5.78
CA GLU A 331 31.67 2.46 -6.28
C GLU A 331 31.00 1.11 -6.02
N TYR A 332 30.26 1.00 -4.92
CA TYR A 332 29.45 -0.19 -4.66
C TYR A 332 28.29 -0.32 -5.65
N ILE A 333 27.62 0.79 -5.99
CA ILE A 333 26.60 0.83 -7.05
C ILE A 333 27.19 0.38 -8.40
N LYS A 334 28.35 0.93 -8.79
CA LYS A 334 29.03 0.56 -10.04
C LYS A 334 29.40 -0.93 -10.08
N THR A 335 29.95 -1.44 -8.99
CA THR A 335 30.32 -2.85 -8.86
C THR A 335 29.10 -3.75 -9.04
N PHE A 336 28.00 -3.47 -8.32
CA PHE A 336 26.75 -4.23 -8.43
C PHE A 336 26.19 -4.20 -9.86
N ILE A 337 26.20 -3.05 -10.53
CA ILE A 337 25.70 -2.93 -11.89
C ILE A 337 26.57 -3.75 -12.86
N ARG A 338 27.91 -3.71 -12.71
CA ARG A 338 28.83 -4.49 -13.56
C ARG A 338 28.65 -6.00 -13.39
N GLU A 339 28.54 -6.47 -12.16
CA GLU A 339 28.28 -7.90 -11.87
C GLU A 339 26.96 -8.38 -12.52
N ARG A 340 25.90 -7.58 -12.45
CA ARG A 340 24.62 -7.93 -13.08
C ARG A 340 24.68 -7.82 -14.60
N PHE A 341 25.47 -6.91 -15.14
CA PHE A 341 25.70 -6.82 -16.58
C PHE A 341 26.48 -8.03 -17.11
N GLU A 342 27.54 -8.45 -16.41
CA GLU A 342 28.31 -9.66 -16.75
C GLU A 342 27.44 -10.92 -16.70
N GLU A 343 26.60 -11.07 -15.67
CA GLU A 343 25.61 -12.14 -15.58
C GLU A 343 24.66 -12.16 -16.79
N TRP A 344 24.17 -10.98 -17.16
CA TRP A 344 23.30 -10.85 -18.33
C TRP A 344 24.03 -11.18 -19.64
N GLN A 345 25.28 -10.77 -19.82
CA GLN A 345 26.07 -11.12 -21.00
C GLN A 345 26.22 -12.63 -21.15
N GLN A 346 26.38 -13.36 -20.07
CA GLN A 346 26.52 -14.81 -20.08
C GLN A 346 25.20 -15.53 -20.31
N ASN A 347 24.10 -15.07 -19.75
CA ASN A 347 22.84 -15.79 -19.68
C ASN A 347 21.73 -15.21 -20.58
N GLY A 348 21.84 -13.93 -20.95
CA GLY A 348 20.79 -13.14 -21.60
C GLY A 348 19.70 -12.62 -20.64
N PHE A 349 19.84 -12.89 -19.33
CA PHE A 349 18.94 -12.41 -18.28
C PHE A 349 19.72 -12.30 -16.96
N THR A 350 19.14 -11.63 -15.97
CA THR A 350 19.64 -11.62 -14.58
C THR A 350 18.63 -12.29 -13.65
N ARG A 351 19.13 -12.88 -12.58
CA ARG A 351 18.31 -13.48 -11.52
C ARG A 351 18.98 -13.32 -10.17
N GLN A 352 18.22 -12.89 -9.16
CA GLN A 352 18.70 -12.78 -7.79
C GLN A 352 18.27 -14.03 -7.00
N ALA A 353 19.23 -14.72 -6.38
CA ALA A 353 18.93 -15.82 -5.47
C ALA A 353 18.36 -15.27 -4.15
N THR A 354 17.05 -15.14 -4.09
CA THR A 354 16.35 -14.58 -2.94
C THR A 354 16.11 -15.61 -1.83
N GLN A 355 15.98 -15.12 -0.60
CA GLN A 355 15.59 -15.89 0.58
C GLN A 355 14.22 -15.44 1.07
N HIS A 356 13.49 -16.34 1.73
CA HIS A 356 12.19 -16.03 2.37
C HIS A 356 11.12 -15.40 1.43
N ARG A 357 11.33 -15.46 0.12
CA ARG A 357 10.45 -14.84 -0.87
C ARG A 357 8.97 -15.23 -0.68
N GLU A 358 8.69 -16.53 -0.51
CA GLU A 358 7.34 -17.07 -0.39
C GLU A 358 6.57 -16.49 0.79
N SER A 359 7.25 -16.16 1.89
CA SER A 359 6.61 -15.55 3.05
C SER A 359 6.10 -14.13 2.77
N PHE A 360 6.62 -13.47 1.72
CA PHE A 360 6.16 -12.17 1.27
C PHE A 360 5.10 -12.25 0.15
N ALA A 361 4.64 -13.44 -0.25
CA ALA A 361 3.42 -13.53 -1.04
C ALA A 361 2.24 -12.95 -0.23
N ARG A 362 1.38 -12.18 -0.88
CA ARG A 362 0.31 -11.44 -0.20
C ARG A 362 -0.66 -12.35 0.54
N GLU A 363 -1.00 -13.48 -0.07
CA GLU A 363 -1.83 -14.49 0.57
C GLU A 363 -1.16 -15.08 1.83
N ALA A 364 0.14 -15.39 1.77
CA ALA A 364 0.88 -15.88 2.93
C ALA A 364 0.91 -14.87 4.09
N GLN A 365 1.02 -13.57 3.77
CA GLN A 365 0.93 -12.49 4.75
C GLN A 365 -0.45 -12.43 5.41
N TYR A 366 -1.51 -12.59 4.64
CA TYR A 366 -2.88 -12.60 5.17
C TYR A 366 -3.15 -13.85 5.99
N ASP A 367 -2.73 -15.03 5.53
CA ASP A 367 -2.87 -16.28 6.27
C ASP A 367 -2.16 -16.25 7.62
N GLN A 368 -0.94 -15.70 7.65
CA GLN A 368 -0.17 -15.59 8.89
C GLN A 368 -0.90 -14.82 9.99
N TYR A 369 -1.69 -13.81 9.64
CA TYR A 369 -2.38 -12.98 10.61
C TYR A 369 -3.87 -13.29 10.72
N TYR A 370 -4.61 -13.21 9.60
CA TYR A 370 -6.07 -13.24 9.67
C TYR A 370 -6.67 -14.61 9.96
N SER A 371 -5.99 -15.71 9.57
CA SER A 371 -6.46 -17.06 9.90
C SER A 371 -6.54 -17.34 11.41
N THR A 372 -5.81 -16.59 12.22
CA THR A 372 -5.77 -16.76 13.68
C THR A 372 -6.55 -15.68 14.46
N HIS A 373 -6.89 -14.57 13.83
CA HIS A 373 -7.46 -13.40 14.50
C HIS A 373 -8.90 -13.07 14.05
N ILE A 374 -9.34 -13.56 12.91
CA ILE A 374 -10.68 -13.41 12.35
C ILE A 374 -11.28 -14.76 12.00
#